data_59bc11c192f3b5bdd8a59d9362094d28
#
_entry.id   59bc11c192f3b5bdd8a59d9362094d28
#
_cell.length_a   1.000
_cell.length_b   1.000
_cell.length_c   1.000
_cell.angle_alpha   90.00
_cell.angle_beta   90.00
_cell.angle_gamma   90.00
#
_symmetry.space_group_name_H-M   'P 1'
#
loop_
_entity.id
_entity.type
_entity.pdbx_description
1 polymer ?
#
loop_
_entity_poly.entity_id
_entity_poly.type
_entity_poly.pdbx_seq_one_letter_code
_entity_poly.pdbx_strand_id
1 'polypeptide(L)'
;MVCINDGSKDDTLERLLTLHEKDPRIVVIDLSRNFGKEAALTAGLDYARGECAIPLDADLQDPPELIPVLLAKWQEGYEVVNAVRLSRDGESWAKRASAHVFYRILNRISEVAIPEDTGDFRLLSRPVLEAIKMLPERRRFMKGLFAWVGFRTTQVYYRREPRNAGNTKWNYRRLLNLAVEGITSFSQVPLRLAAHLGLMVSILAFLYAIYMVIGTLVYGNPVKGYPSLMVVVLFLGGVQLLALGIIGEYISRIYEESKQRPIYLVKNTWLRGTDRKDD
;
A
#
# COMPACT_ATOMS: atom_id res chain seq x y z
N MET A 1 22.83 5.29 11.46
CA MET A 1 21.99 5.38 10.23
C MET A 1 21.93 4.00 9.59
N VAL A 2 20.78 3.55 9.08
CA VAL A 2 20.65 2.26 8.38
C VAL A 2 20.36 2.56 6.92
N CYS A 3 21.23 2.11 6.02
CA CYS A 3 21.12 2.27 4.58
C CYS A 3 20.75 0.93 3.94
N ILE A 4 19.71 0.90 3.15
CA ILE A 4 19.25 -0.31 2.47
C ILE A 4 19.57 -0.20 0.98
N ASN A 5 20.34 -1.13 0.46
CA ASN A 5 20.55 -1.31 -0.97
C ASN A 5 19.55 -2.33 -1.51
N ASP A 6 18.58 -1.89 -2.30
CA ASP A 6 17.54 -2.75 -2.90
C ASP A 6 17.97 -3.23 -4.30
N GLY A 7 19.13 -3.92 -4.35
CA GLY A 7 19.65 -4.53 -5.57
C GLY A 7 20.00 -3.51 -6.67
N SER A 8 20.66 -2.40 -6.30
CA SER A 8 21.17 -1.41 -7.26
C SER A 8 22.18 -2.07 -8.23
N LYS A 9 22.16 -1.59 -9.48
CA LYS A 9 23.05 -2.09 -10.55
C LYS A 9 24.21 -1.14 -10.85
N ASP A 10 24.23 0.00 -10.20
CA ASP A 10 25.24 1.05 -10.28
C ASP A 10 26.21 0.98 -9.08
N ASP A 11 27.03 1.98 -8.91
CA ASP A 11 28.05 2.10 -7.85
C ASP A 11 27.46 2.44 -6.45
N THR A 12 26.13 2.39 -6.26
CA THR A 12 25.47 2.74 -4.99
C THR A 12 26.05 1.93 -3.82
N LEU A 13 26.19 0.60 -3.96
CA LEU A 13 26.70 -0.26 -2.90
C LEU A 13 28.15 0.12 -2.52
N GLU A 14 29.02 0.33 -3.49
CA GLU A 14 30.43 0.71 -3.24
C GLU A 14 30.52 2.04 -2.49
N ARG A 15 29.70 3.01 -2.86
CA ARG A 15 29.62 4.30 -2.16
C ARG A 15 29.14 4.15 -0.72
N LEU A 16 28.14 3.31 -0.48
CA LEU A 16 27.64 3.04 0.87
C LEU A 16 28.71 2.36 1.73
N LEU A 17 29.48 1.42 1.18
CA LEU A 17 30.59 0.76 1.88
C LEU A 17 31.71 1.75 2.22
N THR A 18 32.08 2.63 1.30
CA THR A 18 33.03 3.71 1.56
C THR A 18 32.56 4.64 2.69
N LEU A 19 31.26 4.90 2.80
CA LEU A 19 30.70 5.68 3.90
C LEU A 19 30.74 4.90 5.22
N HIS A 20 30.45 3.61 5.20
CA HIS A 20 30.54 2.72 6.37
C HIS A 20 31.98 2.65 6.92
N GLU A 21 32.98 2.53 6.04
CA GLU A 21 34.40 2.53 6.44
C GLU A 21 34.81 3.84 7.13
N LYS A 22 34.29 4.97 6.68
CA LYS A 22 34.55 6.29 7.30
C LYS A 22 33.80 6.50 8.60
N ASP A 23 32.58 5.99 8.71
CA ASP A 23 31.74 6.10 9.90
C ASP A 23 31.00 4.78 10.16
N PRO A 24 31.48 3.95 11.10
CA PRO A 24 30.85 2.65 11.44
C PRO A 24 29.43 2.78 12.02
N ARG A 25 28.93 3.99 12.30
CA ARG A 25 27.52 4.22 12.67
C ARG A 25 26.59 4.11 11.48
N ILE A 26 27.11 4.12 10.26
CA ILE A 26 26.37 3.87 9.02
C ILE A 26 26.34 2.36 8.81
N VAL A 27 25.21 1.76 9.04
CA VAL A 27 24.94 0.33 8.81
C VAL A 27 24.45 0.16 7.37
N VAL A 28 25.00 -0.83 6.65
CA VAL A 28 24.61 -1.13 5.27
C VAL A 28 24.00 -2.52 5.20
N ILE A 29 22.80 -2.61 4.63
CA ILE A 29 22.07 -3.86 4.36
C ILE A 29 21.92 -3.99 2.86
N ASP A 30 22.50 -5.03 2.29
CA ASP A 30 22.39 -5.35 0.86
C ASP A 30 21.39 -6.47 0.64
N LEU A 31 20.30 -6.18 -0.05
CA LEU A 31 19.27 -7.16 -0.37
C LEU A 31 19.73 -8.01 -1.56
N SER A 32 19.31 -9.28 -1.61
CA SER A 32 19.76 -10.24 -2.63
C SER A 32 19.33 -9.88 -4.06
N ARG A 33 18.29 -9.07 -4.20
CA ARG A 33 17.79 -8.50 -5.46
C ARG A 33 16.94 -7.27 -5.17
N ASN A 34 16.41 -6.63 -6.19
CA ASN A 34 15.37 -5.61 -6.02
C ASN A 34 14.06 -6.28 -5.58
N PHE A 35 13.59 -5.97 -4.37
CA PHE A 35 12.32 -6.40 -3.78
C PHE A 35 11.27 -5.28 -3.79
N GLY A 36 11.68 -4.05 -4.05
CA GLY A 36 10.84 -2.86 -4.09
C GLY A 36 10.85 -2.04 -2.81
N LYS A 37 10.37 -0.81 -2.93
CA LYS A 37 10.45 0.21 -1.87
C LYS A 37 9.87 -0.24 -0.53
N GLU A 38 8.69 -0.88 -0.53
CA GLU A 38 8.01 -1.32 0.69
C GLU A 38 8.81 -2.39 1.45
N ALA A 39 9.46 -3.30 0.71
CA ALA A 39 10.34 -4.31 1.28
C ALA A 39 11.63 -3.71 1.82
N ALA A 40 12.25 -2.78 1.10
CA ALA A 40 13.44 -2.05 1.55
C ALA A 40 13.13 -1.21 2.81
N LEU A 41 11.98 -0.53 2.85
CA LEU A 41 11.53 0.19 4.04
C LEU A 41 11.33 -0.75 5.23
N THR A 42 10.69 -1.91 5.00
CA THR A 42 10.52 -2.94 6.04
C THR A 42 11.88 -3.38 6.58
N ALA A 43 12.84 -3.71 5.71
CA ALA A 43 14.19 -4.07 6.11
C ALA A 43 14.85 -2.97 6.97
N GLY A 44 14.72 -1.70 6.56
CA GLY A 44 15.24 -0.56 7.33
C GLY A 44 14.65 -0.47 8.73
N LEU A 45 13.34 -0.69 8.88
CA LEU A 45 12.66 -0.68 10.19
C LEU A 45 13.07 -1.89 11.05
N ASP A 46 13.25 -3.08 10.44
CA ASP A 46 13.66 -4.29 11.15
C ASP A 46 15.08 -4.14 11.74
N TYR A 47 15.99 -3.52 11.01
CA TYR A 47 17.36 -3.26 11.45
C TYR A 47 17.52 -1.99 12.29
N ALA A 48 16.48 -1.16 12.41
CA ALA A 48 16.52 0.04 13.23
C ALA A 48 16.58 -0.31 14.72
N ARG A 49 17.60 0.22 15.45
CA ARG A 49 17.87 -0.07 16.88
C ARG A 49 17.66 1.12 17.82
N GLY A 50 17.39 2.32 17.28
CA GLY A 50 17.16 3.53 18.07
C GLY A 50 15.83 3.49 18.83
N GLU A 51 15.63 4.41 19.77
CA GLU A 51 14.35 4.61 20.47
C GLU A 51 13.24 5.08 19.54
N CYS A 52 13.61 5.67 18.42
CA CYS A 52 12.74 6.01 17.31
C CYS A 52 13.46 5.77 15.96
N ALA A 53 12.71 5.71 14.88
CA ALA A 53 13.24 5.65 13.51
C ALA A 53 12.51 6.67 12.63
N ILE A 54 13.27 7.22 11.68
CA ILE A 54 12.77 8.17 10.69
C ILE A 54 13.18 7.64 9.31
N PRO A 55 12.25 7.02 8.54
CA PRO A 55 12.49 6.66 7.15
C PRO A 55 12.72 7.91 6.29
N LEU A 56 13.74 7.87 5.44
CA LEU A 56 14.09 8.95 4.54
C LEU A 56 14.41 8.38 3.15
N ASP A 57 13.79 8.93 2.13
CA ASP A 57 14.11 8.60 0.74
C ASP A 57 15.45 9.25 0.34
N ALA A 58 16.29 8.51 -0.39
CA ALA A 58 17.62 8.97 -0.80
C ALA A 58 17.60 10.08 -1.87
N ASP A 59 16.43 10.45 -2.41
CA ASP A 59 16.27 11.50 -3.43
C ASP A 59 16.26 12.92 -2.86
N LEU A 60 16.41 13.06 -1.54
CA LEU A 60 16.46 14.32 -0.79
C LEU A 60 15.27 15.27 -1.04
N GLN A 61 14.14 14.72 -1.46
CA GLN A 61 12.92 15.52 -1.60
C GLN A 61 12.28 15.87 -0.24
N ASP A 62 12.57 15.08 0.76
CA ASP A 62 12.10 15.27 2.13
C ASP A 62 13.28 15.87 2.94
N PRO A 63 13.17 17.11 3.48
CA PRO A 63 14.29 17.82 4.06
C PRO A 63 14.75 17.22 5.39
N PRO A 64 16.02 16.78 5.52
CA PRO A 64 16.55 16.28 6.79
C PRO A 64 16.49 17.32 7.94
N GLU A 65 16.42 18.60 7.62
CA GLU A 65 16.32 19.71 8.57
C GLU A 65 15.01 19.66 9.40
N LEU A 66 14.02 18.88 8.93
CA LEU A 66 12.77 18.66 9.67
C LEU A 66 12.94 17.66 10.83
N ILE A 67 13.99 16.85 10.82
CA ILE A 67 14.24 15.82 11.84
C ILE A 67 14.19 16.36 13.27
N PRO A 68 14.81 17.51 13.62
CA PRO A 68 14.72 18.08 14.97
C PRO A 68 13.28 18.42 15.39
N VAL A 69 12.44 18.86 14.44
CA VAL A 69 11.03 19.19 14.72
C VAL A 69 10.22 17.92 14.98
N LEU A 70 10.49 16.85 14.21
CA LEU A 70 9.86 15.55 14.45
C LEU A 70 10.24 14.99 15.82
N LEU A 71 11.52 15.11 16.21
CA LEU A 71 12.02 14.68 17.52
C LEU A 71 11.38 15.48 18.67
N ALA A 72 11.21 16.79 18.52
CA ALA A 72 10.55 17.63 19.52
C ALA A 72 9.11 17.15 19.75
N LYS A 73 8.37 16.84 18.70
CA LYS A 73 7.01 16.29 18.82
C LYS A 73 6.98 14.91 19.48
N TRP A 74 7.97 14.07 19.19
CA TRP A 74 8.10 12.79 19.89
C TRP A 74 8.37 12.97 21.38
N GLN A 75 9.21 13.93 21.78
CA GLN A 75 9.47 14.28 23.18
C GLN A 75 8.22 14.83 23.91
N GLU A 76 7.26 15.43 23.17
CA GLU A 76 5.95 15.80 23.69
C GLU A 76 5.03 14.58 23.96
N GLY A 77 5.50 13.34 23.68
CA GLY A 77 4.78 12.10 23.92
C GLY A 77 3.93 11.61 22.73
N TYR A 78 4.18 12.12 21.51
CA TYR A 78 3.59 11.54 20.30
C TYR A 78 4.46 10.36 19.81
N GLU A 79 3.81 9.26 19.46
CA GLU A 79 4.50 8.03 19.06
C GLU A 79 4.70 7.93 17.55
N VAL A 80 3.82 8.58 16.78
CA VAL A 80 3.93 8.73 15.33
C VAL A 80 3.86 10.21 14.99
N VAL A 81 4.89 10.75 14.33
CA VAL A 81 4.91 12.14 13.86
C VAL A 81 5.00 12.15 12.33
N ASN A 82 3.88 12.42 11.66
CA ASN A 82 3.80 12.45 10.22
C ASN A 82 4.30 13.79 9.67
N ALA A 83 5.22 13.77 8.71
CA ALA A 83 5.54 14.94 7.90
C ALA A 83 4.52 15.05 6.74
N VAL A 84 3.74 16.14 6.73
CA VAL A 84 2.66 16.41 5.77
C VAL A 84 3.08 17.52 4.82
N ARG A 85 2.92 17.29 3.53
CA ARG A 85 3.28 18.28 2.50
C ARG A 85 2.22 19.36 2.38
N LEU A 86 2.62 20.63 2.54
CA LEU A 86 1.72 21.79 2.45
C LEU A 86 1.21 22.07 1.03
N SER A 87 2.01 21.76 0.00
CA SER A 87 1.64 22.05 -1.40
C SER A 87 2.17 20.97 -2.34
N ARG A 88 1.43 20.74 -3.40
CA ARG A 88 1.83 19.93 -4.55
C ARG A 88 2.14 20.84 -5.74
N ASP A 89 3.08 21.78 -5.53
CA ASP A 89 3.48 22.70 -6.59
C ASP A 89 4.03 21.92 -7.79
N GLY A 90 3.51 22.22 -8.99
CA GLY A 90 3.87 21.51 -10.24
C GLY A 90 3.00 20.30 -10.60
N GLU A 91 2.02 19.90 -9.78
CA GLU A 91 1.06 18.87 -10.19
C GLU A 91 -0.15 19.44 -10.93
N SER A 92 -0.57 18.76 -12.03
CA SER A 92 -1.77 19.16 -12.77
C SER A 92 -3.03 19.06 -11.90
N TRP A 93 -4.01 19.94 -12.14
CA TRP A 93 -5.30 19.94 -11.45
C TRP A 93 -5.97 18.54 -11.49
N ALA A 94 -5.95 17.87 -12.65
CA ALA A 94 -6.54 16.54 -12.82
C ALA A 94 -5.89 15.50 -11.89
N LYS A 95 -4.58 15.58 -11.69
CA LYS A 95 -3.83 14.66 -10.81
C LYS A 95 -4.15 14.91 -9.34
N ARG A 96 -4.32 16.17 -8.93
CA ARG A 96 -4.77 16.52 -7.57
C ARG A 96 -6.18 16.06 -7.30
N ALA A 97 -7.11 16.32 -8.24
CA ALA A 97 -8.50 15.88 -8.12
C ALA A 97 -8.61 14.35 -8.03
N SER A 98 -7.90 13.61 -8.89
CA SER A 98 -7.91 12.13 -8.86
C SER A 98 -7.35 11.57 -7.55
N ALA A 99 -6.27 12.15 -7.02
CA ALA A 99 -5.71 11.74 -5.74
C ALA A 99 -6.70 12.02 -4.58
N HIS A 100 -7.32 13.21 -4.55
CA HIS A 100 -8.30 13.56 -3.51
C HIS A 100 -9.52 12.62 -3.55
N VAL A 101 -10.06 12.35 -4.74
CA VAL A 101 -11.17 11.39 -4.91
C VAL A 101 -10.74 10.01 -4.44
N PHE A 102 -9.53 9.56 -4.81
CA PHE A 102 -8.99 8.27 -4.37
C PHE A 102 -8.91 8.17 -2.84
N TYR A 103 -8.28 9.13 -2.16
CA TYR A 103 -8.16 9.10 -0.69
C TYR A 103 -9.53 9.22 0.00
N ARG A 104 -10.47 10.00 -0.54
CA ARG A 104 -11.83 10.09 -0.02
C ARG A 104 -12.56 8.75 -0.11
N ILE A 105 -12.46 8.05 -1.25
CA ILE A 105 -13.04 6.71 -1.42
C ILE A 105 -12.34 5.74 -0.47
N LEU A 106 -11.00 5.72 -0.47
CA LEU A 106 -10.21 4.83 0.37
C LEU A 106 -10.58 4.99 1.84
N ASN A 107 -10.61 6.22 2.36
CA ASN A 107 -10.96 6.50 3.77
C ASN A 107 -12.42 6.18 4.10
N ARG A 108 -13.33 6.19 3.12
CA ARG A 108 -14.74 5.81 3.35
C ARG A 108 -14.95 4.30 3.38
N ILE A 109 -14.13 3.54 2.67
CA ILE A 109 -14.27 2.07 2.57
C ILE A 109 -13.23 1.30 3.38
N SER A 110 -12.16 1.97 3.83
CA SER A 110 -11.13 1.39 4.70
C SER A 110 -11.56 1.44 6.16
N GLU A 111 -11.18 0.43 6.92
CA GLU A 111 -11.39 0.39 8.38
C GLU A 111 -10.51 1.41 9.12
N VAL A 112 -9.50 1.96 8.44
CA VAL A 112 -8.52 2.89 9.01
C VAL A 112 -8.43 4.16 8.17
N ALA A 113 -8.45 5.32 8.82
CA ALA A 113 -8.25 6.60 8.16
C ALA A 113 -6.78 6.77 7.77
N ILE A 114 -6.48 6.67 6.47
CA ILE A 114 -5.14 6.87 5.92
C ILE A 114 -4.95 8.37 5.65
N PRO A 115 -3.98 9.02 6.31
CA PRO A 115 -3.76 10.45 6.12
C PRO A 115 -3.40 10.79 4.66
N GLU A 116 -4.08 11.81 4.12
CA GLU A 116 -3.77 12.37 2.81
C GLU A 116 -2.43 13.10 2.85
N ASP A 117 -1.74 13.19 1.71
CA ASP A 117 -0.49 13.96 1.54
C ASP A 117 0.68 13.58 2.47
N THR A 118 0.58 12.46 3.19
CA THR A 118 1.69 11.89 3.95
C THR A 118 2.56 11.01 3.07
N GLY A 119 3.88 11.27 3.10
CA GLY A 119 4.90 10.38 2.55
C GLY A 119 5.28 9.26 3.53
N ASP A 120 6.41 8.61 3.26
CA ASP A 120 7.03 7.67 4.20
C ASP A 120 7.85 8.43 5.25
N PHE A 121 8.18 9.70 5.00
CA PHE A 121 8.90 10.58 5.91
C PHE A 121 8.05 10.87 7.16
N ARG A 122 8.43 10.26 8.27
CA ARG A 122 7.77 10.34 9.56
C ARG A 122 8.69 9.86 10.67
N LEU A 123 8.40 10.20 11.90
CA LEU A 123 9.04 9.58 13.05
C LEU A 123 8.13 8.48 13.60
N LEU A 124 8.73 7.34 13.92
CA LEU A 124 8.10 6.17 14.54
C LEU A 124 8.84 5.85 15.84
N SER A 125 8.14 5.83 16.97
CA SER A 125 8.72 5.42 18.26
C SER A 125 9.02 3.92 18.30
N ARG A 126 9.83 3.46 19.26
CA ARG A 126 10.17 2.05 19.43
C ARG A 126 8.92 1.16 19.58
N PRO A 127 7.91 1.49 20.41
CA PRO A 127 6.68 0.68 20.50
C PRO A 127 5.98 0.52 19.16
N VAL A 128 5.93 1.58 18.33
CA VAL A 128 5.33 1.53 16.99
C VAL A 128 6.12 0.60 16.07
N LEU A 129 7.47 0.67 16.12
CA LEU A 129 8.33 -0.21 15.32
C LEU A 129 8.12 -1.67 15.67
N GLU A 130 8.06 -2.00 16.96
CA GLU A 130 7.82 -3.39 17.39
C GLU A 130 6.41 -3.86 17.02
N ALA A 131 5.40 -3.00 17.11
CA ALA A 131 4.05 -3.33 16.64
C ALA A 131 4.02 -3.63 15.13
N ILE A 132 4.71 -2.82 14.31
CA ILE A 132 4.79 -3.03 12.86
C ILE A 132 5.52 -4.35 12.52
N LYS A 133 6.56 -4.71 13.27
CA LYS A 133 7.28 -5.99 13.09
C LYS A 133 6.42 -7.20 13.37
N MET A 134 5.43 -7.09 14.28
CA MET A 134 4.50 -8.20 14.58
C MET A 134 3.46 -8.42 13.48
N LEU A 135 3.28 -7.46 12.57
CA LEU A 135 2.31 -7.60 11.47
C LEU A 135 2.80 -8.63 10.44
N PRO A 136 2.04 -9.70 10.17
CA PRO A 136 2.48 -10.81 9.34
C PRO A 136 2.35 -10.55 7.83
N GLU A 137 1.68 -9.49 7.43
CA GLU A 137 1.36 -9.21 6.02
C GLU A 137 2.60 -9.18 5.14
N ARG A 138 2.58 -10.02 4.08
CA ARG A 138 3.64 -10.11 3.08
C ARG A 138 3.53 -9.02 2.02
N ARG A 139 2.31 -8.72 1.64
CA ARG A 139 2.01 -7.64 0.71
C ARG A 139 1.74 -6.37 1.48
N ARG A 140 2.81 -5.64 1.78
CA ARG A 140 2.77 -4.46 2.66
C ARG A 140 2.39 -3.20 1.90
N PHE A 141 1.39 -2.50 2.39
CA PHE A 141 1.10 -1.11 2.07
C PHE A 141 1.42 -0.29 3.33
N MET A 142 2.68 0.14 3.45
CA MET A 142 3.22 0.69 4.70
C MET A 142 2.42 1.89 5.22
N LYS A 143 1.90 2.76 4.35
CA LYS A 143 1.05 3.89 4.77
C LYS A 143 -0.19 3.47 5.54
N GLY A 144 -0.82 2.38 5.11
CA GLY A 144 -1.97 1.80 5.80
C GLY A 144 -1.57 1.14 7.11
N LEU A 145 -0.46 0.39 7.13
CA LEU A 145 0.04 -0.26 8.34
C LEU A 145 0.40 0.75 9.43
N PHE A 146 1.07 1.86 9.07
CA PHE A 146 1.35 2.94 10.02
C PHE A 146 0.10 3.58 10.64
N ALA A 147 -1.00 3.65 9.90
CA ALA A 147 -2.27 4.14 10.41
C ALA A 147 -3.01 3.06 11.22
N TRP A 148 -2.90 1.79 10.81
CA TRP A 148 -3.61 0.66 11.43
C TRP A 148 -3.15 0.37 12.85
N VAL A 149 -1.87 0.57 13.16
CA VAL A 149 -1.33 0.30 14.52
C VAL A 149 -1.91 1.23 15.60
N GLY A 150 -2.56 2.34 15.25
CA GLY A 150 -3.44 3.11 16.15
C GLY A 150 -2.75 3.89 17.28
N PHE A 151 -1.44 4.16 17.18
CA PHE A 151 -0.70 4.92 18.20
C PHE A 151 -0.98 6.42 18.15
N ARG A 152 -0.61 7.13 19.23
CA ARG A 152 -0.82 8.58 19.37
C ARG A 152 -0.05 9.33 18.28
N THR A 153 -0.79 9.93 17.34
CA THR A 153 -0.26 10.53 16.12
C THR A 153 -0.39 12.05 16.12
N THR A 154 0.60 12.75 15.56
CA THR A 154 0.52 14.17 15.22
C THR A 154 1.10 14.45 13.83
N GLN A 155 0.96 15.69 13.37
CA GLN A 155 1.40 16.11 12.04
C GLN A 155 2.32 17.33 12.14
N VAL A 156 3.35 17.35 11.30
CA VAL A 156 4.23 18.49 11.07
C VAL A 156 4.20 18.83 9.60
N TYR A 157 3.88 20.08 9.29
CA TYR A 157 3.73 20.53 7.91
C TYR A 157 5.04 21.09 7.37
N TYR A 158 5.38 20.71 6.11
CA TYR A 158 6.57 21.20 5.44
C TYR A 158 6.34 21.45 3.94
N ARG A 159 7.22 22.23 3.34
CA ARG A 159 7.26 22.41 1.88
C ARG A 159 8.26 21.43 1.30
N ARG A 160 7.83 20.69 0.29
CA ARG A 160 8.69 19.74 -0.41
C ARG A 160 9.57 20.47 -1.40
N GLU A 161 10.85 20.18 -1.41
CA GLU A 161 11.76 20.68 -2.42
C GLU A 161 11.59 19.96 -3.77
N PRO A 162 11.88 20.64 -4.89
CA PRO A 162 11.88 20.00 -6.20
C PRO A 162 12.96 18.91 -6.25
N ARG A 163 12.72 17.88 -7.03
CA ARG A 163 13.61 16.73 -7.17
C ARG A 163 14.97 17.17 -7.75
N ASN A 164 16.08 16.86 -7.07
CA ASN A 164 17.42 17.18 -7.54
C ASN A 164 17.88 16.33 -8.75
N ALA A 165 17.34 15.14 -8.94
CA ALA A 165 17.65 14.26 -10.08
C ALA A 165 16.53 13.26 -10.37
N GLY A 166 16.34 12.89 -11.66
CA GLY A 166 15.46 11.83 -12.11
C GLY A 166 14.11 12.26 -12.66
N ASN A 167 13.59 11.48 -13.63
CA ASN A 167 12.27 11.70 -14.24
C ASN A 167 11.17 10.96 -13.51
N THR A 168 9.99 11.56 -13.45
CA THR A 168 8.80 10.94 -12.84
C THR A 168 8.37 9.72 -13.65
N LYS A 169 8.63 8.51 -13.13
CA LYS A 169 8.23 7.22 -13.76
C LYS A 169 6.77 6.84 -13.49
N TRP A 170 5.89 7.82 -13.20
CA TRP A 170 4.50 7.54 -12.86
C TRP A 170 3.66 7.37 -14.13
N ASN A 171 3.08 6.15 -14.29
CA ASN A 171 2.16 5.82 -15.36
C ASN A 171 0.77 5.55 -14.74
N TYR A 172 -0.33 5.87 -15.44
CA TYR A 172 -1.71 5.66 -14.98
C TYR A 172 -1.96 4.22 -14.52
N ARG A 173 -1.35 3.22 -15.18
CA ARG A 173 -1.43 1.81 -14.74
C ARG A 173 -0.86 1.57 -13.34
N ARG A 174 0.23 2.24 -12.98
CA ARG A 174 0.81 2.14 -11.62
C ARG A 174 -0.08 2.79 -10.58
N LEU A 175 -0.72 3.91 -10.93
CA LEU A 175 -1.68 4.57 -10.05
C LEU A 175 -2.90 3.68 -9.79
N LEU A 176 -3.41 3.03 -10.83
CA LEU A 176 -4.56 2.11 -10.75
C LEU A 176 -4.20 0.87 -9.92
N ASN A 177 -3.02 0.29 -10.12
CA ASN A 177 -2.54 -0.82 -9.32
C ASN A 177 -2.38 -0.44 -7.84
N LEU A 178 -1.80 0.74 -7.55
CA LEU A 178 -1.70 1.24 -6.18
C LEU A 178 -3.08 1.46 -5.54
N ALA A 179 -4.06 1.92 -6.33
CA ALA A 179 -5.44 2.09 -5.89
C ALA A 179 -6.08 0.75 -5.54
N VAL A 180 -5.99 -0.23 -6.44
CA VAL A 180 -6.49 -1.60 -6.20
C VAL A 180 -5.79 -2.19 -4.97
N GLU A 181 -4.48 -2.04 -4.88
CA GLU A 181 -3.70 -2.55 -3.75
C GLU A 181 -4.12 -1.93 -2.42
N GLY A 182 -4.25 -0.62 -2.33
CA GLY A 182 -4.72 0.07 -1.13
C GLY A 182 -6.14 -0.33 -0.73
N ILE A 183 -7.07 -0.39 -1.69
CA ILE A 183 -8.46 -0.76 -1.44
C ILE A 183 -8.55 -2.22 -0.95
N THR A 184 -7.95 -3.16 -1.68
CA THR A 184 -8.09 -4.59 -1.38
C THR A 184 -7.27 -5.05 -0.17
N SER A 185 -6.26 -4.27 0.26
CA SER A 185 -5.50 -4.56 1.49
C SER A 185 -6.24 -4.15 2.77
N PHE A 186 -7.07 -3.09 2.71
CA PHE A 186 -7.71 -2.51 3.89
C PHE A 186 -9.24 -2.45 3.79
N SER A 187 -9.85 -3.11 2.79
CA SER A 187 -11.29 -3.08 2.61
C SER A 187 -11.81 -4.38 2.02
N GLN A 188 -12.89 -4.89 2.61
CA GLN A 188 -13.69 -6.00 2.08
C GLN A 188 -14.88 -5.51 1.24
N VAL A 189 -15.04 -4.18 1.09
CA VAL A 189 -16.20 -3.58 0.39
C VAL A 189 -16.34 -4.07 -1.04
N PRO A 190 -15.29 -4.21 -1.87
CA PRO A 190 -15.44 -4.73 -3.23
C PRO A 190 -16.02 -6.17 -3.26
N LEU A 191 -15.59 -7.03 -2.32
CA LEU A 191 -16.07 -8.39 -2.20
C LEU A 191 -17.53 -8.42 -1.75
N ARG A 192 -17.89 -7.61 -0.74
CA ARG A 192 -19.27 -7.47 -0.26
C ARG A 192 -20.17 -6.90 -1.34
N LEU A 193 -19.69 -5.91 -2.12
CA LEU A 193 -20.45 -5.34 -3.23
C LEU A 193 -20.74 -6.38 -4.30
N ALA A 194 -19.75 -7.21 -4.67
CA ALA A 194 -19.96 -8.31 -5.61
C ALA A 194 -21.01 -9.29 -5.11
N ALA A 195 -20.97 -9.65 -3.82
CA ALA A 195 -21.96 -10.53 -3.20
C ALA A 195 -23.37 -9.93 -3.20
N HIS A 196 -23.52 -8.65 -2.84
CA HIS A 196 -24.82 -7.97 -2.85
C HIS A 196 -25.39 -7.81 -4.27
N LEU A 197 -24.54 -7.46 -5.25
CA LEU A 197 -24.95 -7.40 -6.65
C LEU A 197 -25.38 -8.78 -7.16
N GLY A 198 -24.63 -9.82 -6.84
CA GLY A 198 -24.99 -11.20 -7.20
C GLY A 198 -26.32 -11.62 -6.59
N LEU A 199 -26.54 -11.31 -5.30
CA LEU A 199 -27.81 -11.59 -4.62
C LEU A 199 -28.98 -10.82 -5.26
N MET A 200 -28.82 -9.53 -5.52
CA MET A 200 -29.85 -8.71 -6.16
C MET A 200 -30.22 -9.24 -7.53
N VAL A 201 -29.23 -9.55 -8.37
CA VAL A 201 -29.44 -10.11 -9.70
C VAL A 201 -30.12 -11.49 -9.62
N SER A 202 -29.72 -12.32 -8.66
CA SER A 202 -30.32 -13.63 -8.43
C SER A 202 -31.80 -13.53 -8.04
N ILE A 203 -32.14 -12.60 -7.15
CA ILE A 203 -33.55 -12.35 -6.76
C ILE A 203 -34.36 -11.88 -7.96
N LEU A 204 -33.83 -10.93 -8.74
CA LEU A 204 -34.54 -10.43 -9.94
C LEU A 204 -34.72 -11.53 -10.99
N ALA A 205 -33.71 -12.37 -11.21
CA ALA A 205 -33.77 -13.51 -12.11
C ALA A 205 -34.83 -14.54 -11.65
N PHE A 206 -34.90 -14.80 -10.35
CA PHE A 206 -35.86 -15.71 -9.75
C PHE A 206 -37.31 -15.19 -9.92
N LEU A 207 -37.54 -13.91 -9.63
CA LEU A 207 -38.85 -13.27 -9.84
C LEU A 207 -39.25 -13.27 -11.32
N TYR A 208 -38.32 -13.02 -12.23
CA TYR A 208 -38.55 -13.09 -13.65
C TYR A 208 -38.85 -14.51 -14.11
N ALA A 209 -38.17 -15.52 -13.59
CA ALA A 209 -38.47 -16.93 -13.87
C ALA A 209 -39.88 -17.32 -13.43
N ILE A 210 -40.30 -16.89 -12.23
CA ILE A 210 -41.71 -17.11 -11.77
C ILE A 210 -42.71 -16.43 -12.71
N TYR A 211 -42.47 -15.17 -13.07
CA TYR A 211 -43.33 -14.43 -14.02
C TYR A 211 -43.44 -15.18 -15.35
N MET A 212 -42.34 -15.65 -15.91
CA MET A 212 -42.32 -16.42 -17.17
C MET A 212 -43.10 -17.73 -17.08
N VAL A 213 -42.92 -18.48 -15.97
CA VAL A 213 -43.68 -19.73 -15.78
C VAL A 213 -45.18 -19.48 -15.68
N ILE A 214 -45.59 -18.53 -14.87
CA ILE A 214 -47.02 -18.18 -14.74
C ILE A 214 -47.59 -17.67 -16.06
N GLY A 215 -46.89 -16.78 -16.77
CA GLY A 215 -47.31 -16.27 -18.06
C GLY A 215 -47.46 -17.36 -19.11
N THR A 216 -46.54 -18.32 -19.15
CA THR A 216 -46.59 -19.46 -20.07
C THR A 216 -47.76 -20.41 -19.75
N LEU A 217 -48.07 -20.63 -18.49
CA LEU A 217 -49.20 -21.47 -18.07
C LEU A 217 -50.54 -20.81 -18.36
N VAL A 218 -50.65 -19.48 -18.28
CA VAL A 218 -51.92 -18.75 -18.46
C VAL A 218 -52.18 -18.40 -19.92
N TYR A 219 -51.16 -17.98 -20.67
CA TYR A 219 -51.30 -17.40 -22.02
C TYR A 219 -50.73 -18.27 -23.15
N GLY A 220 -50.11 -19.41 -22.80
CA GLY A 220 -49.40 -20.24 -23.78
C GLY A 220 -48.02 -19.65 -24.16
N ASN A 221 -47.31 -20.33 -25.05
CA ASN A 221 -45.93 -19.95 -25.42
C ASN A 221 -45.85 -19.36 -26.84
N PRO A 222 -45.88 -18.03 -27.04
CA PRO A 222 -45.48 -17.44 -28.30
C PRO A 222 -43.95 -17.39 -28.40
N VAL A 223 -43.34 -18.12 -29.34
CA VAL A 223 -41.90 -18.25 -29.58
C VAL A 223 -41.23 -16.94 -30.01
N LYS A 224 -41.56 -15.84 -29.38
CA LYS A 224 -40.93 -14.51 -29.58
C LYS A 224 -40.13 -14.18 -28.36
N GLY A 225 -38.81 -14.38 -28.38
CA GLY A 225 -38.01 -14.01 -27.19
C GLY A 225 -36.51 -14.23 -27.30
N TYR A 226 -35.99 -14.64 -28.47
CA TYR A 226 -34.54 -14.89 -28.62
C TYR A 226 -33.67 -13.68 -28.25
N PRO A 227 -33.95 -12.42 -28.65
CA PRO A 227 -33.14 -11.27 -28.26
C PRO A 227 -33.15 -11.02 -26.74
N SER A 228 -34.32 -11.15 -26.10
CA SER A 228 -34.48 -10.97 -24.67
C SER A 228 -33.70 -12.04 -23.87
N LEU A 229 -33.79 -13.30 -24.31
CA LEU A 229 -33.01 -14.39 -23.70
C LEU A 229 -31.51 -14.13 -23.82
N MET A 230 -31.02 -13.72 -24.98
CA MET A 230 -29.62 -13.43 -25.23
C MET A 230 -29.12 -12.29 -24.34
N VAL A 231 -29.86 -11.19 -24.21
CA VAL A 231 -29.52 -10.07 -23.33
C VAL A 231 -29.41 -10.53 -21.87
N VAL A 232 -30.40 -11.31 -21.39
CA VAL A 232 -30.38 -11.82 -20.01
C VAL A 232 -29.16 -12.73 -19.76
N VAL A 233 -28.87 -13.66 -20.68
CA VAL A 233 -27.73 -14.57 -20.56
C VAL A 233 -26.39 -13.81 -20.57
N LEU A 234 -26.22 -12.85 -21.47
CA LEU A 234 -25.03 -12.02 -21.54
C LEU A 234 -24.86 -11.15 -20.29
N PHE A 235 -25.92 -10.56 -19.79
CA PHE A 235 -25.91 -9.76 -18.57
C PHE A 235 -25.52 -10.60 -17.34
N LEU A 236 -26.20 -11.74 -17.15
CA LEU A 236 -25.89 -12.66 -16.05
C LEU A 236 -24.45 -13.18 -16.14
N GLY A 237 -24.01 -13.60 -17.33
CA GLY A 237 -22.64 -14.03 -17.58
C GLY A 237 -21.63 -12.92 -17.28
N GLY A 238 -21.90 -11.70 -17.69
CA GLY A 238 -21.04 -10.54 -17.39
C GLY A 238 -20.92 -10.26 -15.90
N VAL A 239 -22.02 -10.28 -15.15
CA VAL A 239 -22.03 -10.11 -13.69
C VAL A 239 -21.26 -11.24 -12.99
N GLN A 240 -21.43 -12.50 -13.42
CA GLN A 240 -20.71 -13.64 -12.89
C GLN A 240 -19.19 -13.52 -13.11
N LEU A 241 -18.76 -13.15 -14.32
CA LEU A 241 -17.33 -12.96 -14.64
C LEU A 241 -16.71 -11.83 -13.81
N LEU A 242 -17.44 -10.74 -13.60
CA LEU A 242 -17.00 -9.62 -12.77
C LEU A 242 -16.83 -10.07 -11.30
N ALA A 243 -17.81 -10.79 -10.76
CA ALA A 243 -17.75 -11.33 -9.41
C ALA A 243 -16.57 -12.31 -9.23
N LEU A 244 -16.36 -13.21 -10.19
CA LEU A 244 -15.22 -14.13 -10.21
C LEU A 244 -13.88 -13.38 -10.29
N GLY A 245 -13.80 -12.31 -11.05
CA GLY A 245 -12.61 -11.47 -11.13
C GLY A 245 -12.25 -10.83 -9.77
N ILE A 246 -13.25 -10.30 -9.06
CA ILE A 246 -13.06 -9.73 -7.72
C ILE A 246 -12.63 -10.84 -6.73
N ILE A 247 -13.30 -11.97 -6.72
CA ILE A 247 -12.94 -13.12 -5.87
C ILE A 247 -11.51 -13.57 -6.18
N GLY A 248 -11.15 -13.66 -7.46
CA GLY A 248 -9.81 -14.04 -7.90
C GLY A 248 -8.71 -13.13 -7.35
N GLU A 249 -8.95 -11.82 -7.28
CA GLU A 249 -7.99 -10.87 -6.68
C GLU A 249 -7.77 -11.17 -5.18
N TYR A 250 -8.83 -11.44 -4.41
CA TYR A 250 -8.69 -11.80 -2.98
C TYR A 250 -8.05 -13.17 -2.78
N ILE A 251 -8.39 -14.16 -3.60
CA ILE A 251 -7.74 -15.48 -3.57
C ILE A 251 -6.26 -15.37 -3.89
N SER A 252 -5.87 -14.54 -4.86
CA SER A 252 -4.47 -14.28 -5.18
C SER A 252 -3.70 -13.74 -3.98
N ARG A 253 -4.30 -12.84 -3.19
CA ARG A 253 -3.69 -12.31 -1.96
C ARG A 253 -3.54 -13.38 -0.89
N ILE A 254 -4.59 -14.16 -0.62
CA ILE A 254 -4.55 -15.30 0.32
C ILE A 254 -3.46 -16.28 -0.10
N TYR A 255 -3.31 -16.54 -1.39
CA TYR A 255 -2.27 -17.42 -1.93
C TYR A 255 -0.85 -16.88 -1.69
N GLU A 256 -0.62 -15.58 -1.85
CA GLU A 256 0.66 -14.94 -1.53
C GLU A 256 0.97 -15.04 -0.03
N GLU A 257 0.00 -14.77 0.84
CA GLU A 257 0.16 -14.91 2.30
C GLU A 257 0.40 -16.37 2.71
N SER A 258 -0.31 -17.33 2.10
CA SER A 258 -0.16 -18.76 2.36
C SER A 258 1.24 -19.31 2.04
N LYS A 259 1.95 -18.72 1.08
CA LYS A 259 3.32 -19.13 0.76
C LYS A 259 4.33 -18.81 1.85
N GLN A 260 4.03 -17.89 2.74
CA GLN A 260 4.90 -17.42 3.82
C GLN A 260 6.35 -17.07 3.37
N ARG A 261 6.53 -16.61 2.13
CA ARG A 261 7.86 -16.19 1.65
C ARG A 261 8.32 -14.95 2.41
N PRO A 262 9.60 -14.84 2.78
CA PRO A 262 10.13 -13.62 3.37
C PRO A 262 9.85 -12.39 2.50
N ILE A 263 9.55 -11.25 3.12
CA ILE A 263 9.29 -9.97 2.43
C ILE A 263 10.53 -9.55 1.65
N TYR A 264 11.71 -9.79 2.20
CA TYR A 264 13.02 -9.55 1.59
C TYR A 264 14.00 -10.63 2.01
N LEU A 265 15.12 -10.74 1.30
CA LEU A 265 16.25 -11.58 1.64
C LEU A 265 17.51 -10.71 1.67
N VAL A 266 18.25 -10.81 2.76
CA VAL A 266 19.53 -10.11 2.90
C VAL A 266 20.62 -10.95 2.26
N LYS A 267 21.46 -10.33 1.44
CA LYS A 267 22.64 -10.93 0.85
C LYS A 267 23.87 -10.71 1.74
N ASN A 268 24.07 -9.46 2.16
CA ASN A 268 25.17 -9.06 3.03
C ASN A 268 24.74 -7.99 4.02
N THR A 269 25.42 -7.95 5.17
CA THR A 269 25.23 -6.92 6.19
C THR A 269 26.58 -6.38 6.65
N TRP A 270 26.69 -5.05 6.77
CA TRP A 270 27.83 -4.38 7.40
C TRP A 270 27.31 -3.63 8.61
N LEU A 271 27.43 -4.30 9.77
CA LEU A 271 26.95 -3.82 11.06
C LEU A 271 28.07 -3.11 11.81
N ARG A 272 27.74 -2.35 12.83
CA ARG A 272 28.72 -1.74 13.74
C ARG A 272 29.55 -2.83 14.40
N GLY A 273 30.86 -2.64 14.51
CA GLY A 273 31.88 -3.65 14.89
C GLY A 273 31.68 -4.42 16.21
N THR A 274 30.61 -4.16 16.98
CA THR A 274 30.23 -4.92 18.18
C THR A 274 29.12 -5.96 17.90
N ASP A 275 28.64 -6.05 16.66
CA ASP A 275 27.41 -6.79 16.32
C ASP A 275 27.64 -7.97 15.37
N ARG A 276 28.89 -8.51 15.26
CA ARG A 276 29.07 -9.84 14.67
C ARG A 276 28.35 -10.85 15.56
N LYS A 277 27.09 -11.15 15.24
CA LYS A 277 26.55 -12.46 15.55
C LYS A 277 27.13 -13.41 14.50
N ASP A 278 28.11 -14.18 14.89
CA ASP A 278 28.46 -15.42 14.24
C ASP A 278 27.21 -16.33 14.36
N ASP A 279 26.55 -16.59 13.24
CA ASP A 279 25.65 -17.74 13.02
C ASP A 279 25.86 -18.25 11.61
#